data_ae04cfcdb88f0fba200b02b2c2dd19be
#
_entry.id   ae04cfcdb88f0fba200b02b2c2dd19be
#
_cell.length_a   1.000
_cell.length_b   1.000
_cell.length_c   1.000
_cell.angle_alpha   90.00
_cell.angle_beta   90.00
_cell.angle_gamma   90.00
#
_symmetry.space_group_name_H-M   'P 1'
#
loop_
_entity.id
_entity.type
_entity.pdbx_description
1 polymer ?
#
loop_
_entity_poly.entity_id
_entity_poly.type
_entity_poly.pdbx_seq_one_letter_code
_entity_poly.pdbx_strand_id
1 'polypeptide(L)'
;MKILTVDITEKQKFEILNEFDNLTSGYICVTSVHGLIEAYENKNINEAFENSFVNVPDGMPIVYYAKWIKKIKLQRITGPEFIYDFLEMLNYTSSSIVTIGSDINTIEKFRKILKQNYKNIKFIDSDYSMVNLESSKTLNSIKEFCAKNNANYYLVFLSTPKQDLLMNYLNNNLNLKMVGFGAAVDYFVGNTKTAPNIIKKLSLEWLFRLLQEPQRLFRRYLNIVPKFFYYLITSSLSKKRQ
;
A
#
# COMPACT_ATOMS: atom_id res chain seq x y z
N MET A 1 16.78 1.10 3.03
CA MET A 1 17.47 -0.02 2.31
C MET A 1 16.95 -0.12 0.87
N LYS A 2 17.82 -0.16 -0.14
CA LYS A 2 17.39 -0.26 -1.56
C LYS A 2 17.26 -1.70 -2.03
N ILE A 3 16.09 -2.03 -2.62
CA ILE A 3 15.81 -3.32 -3.29
C ILE A 3 15.42 -3.03 -4.73
N LEU A 4 16.19 -3.56 -5.68
CA LEU A 4 16.13 -3.18 -7.09
C LEU A 4 16.30 -1.66 -7.22
N THR A 5 15.24 -0.94 -7.56
CA THR A 5 15.23 0.51 -7.70
C THR A 5 14.55 1.25 -6.54
N VAL A 6 13.79 0.56 -5.69
CA VAL A 6 12.95 1.15 -4.64
C VAL A 6 13.64 1.18 -3.29
N ASP A 7 13.56 2.31 -2.59
CA ASP A 7 14.02 2.44 -1.22
C ASP A 7 12.94 1.98 -0.24
N ILE A 8 13.23 0.88 0.47
CA ILE A 8 12.36 0.31 1.52
C ILE A 8 12.80 0.84 2.87
N THR A 9 11.85 1.28 3.67
CA THR A 9 12.12 1.83 5.00
C THR A 9 12.61 0.77 5.98
N GLU A 10 13.47 1.18 6.89
CA GLU A 10 13.94 0.39 8.04
C GLU A 10 13.28 0.85 9.34
N LYS A 11 12.48 1.92 9.28
CA LYS A 11 11.78 2.48 10.43
C LYS A 11 10.71 1.52 10.96
N GLN A 12 10.46 1.61 12.24
CA GLN A 12 9.37 0.88 12.89
C GLN A 12 8.02 1.52 12.54
N LYS A 13 6.97 0.73 12.56
CA LYS A 13 5.61 1.16 12.18
C LYS A 13 5.14 2.41 12.94
N PHE A 14 5.38 2.47 14.26
CA PHE A 14 4.96 3.62 15.07
C PHE A 14 5.74 4.91 14.72
N GLU A 15 7.02 4.80 14.35
CA GLU A 15 7.83 5.94 13.90
C GLU A 15 7.28 6.51 12.60
N ILE A 16 6.93 5.61 11.65
CA ILE A 16 6.32 6.00 10.38
C ILE A 16 5.01 6.74 10.61
N LEU A 17 4.13 6.21 11.46
CA LEU A 17 2.84 6.83 11.76
C LEU A 17 2.99 8.21 12.39
N ASN A 18 3.88 8.35 13.38
CA ASN A 18 4.13 9.63 14.05
C ASN A 18 4.74 10.67 13.09
N GLU A 19 5.73 10.28 12.30
CA GLU A 19 6.32 11.20 11.33
C GLU A 19 5.30 11.61 10.26
N PHE A 20 4.51 10.66 9.76
CA PHE A 20 3.51 10.94 8.74
C PHE A 20 2.40 11.86 9.24
N ASP A 21 1.97 11.71 10.50
CA ASP A 21 0.98 12.60 11.10
C ASP A 21 1.46 14.06 11.17
N ASN A 22 2.75 14.26 11.37
CA ASN A 22 3.37 15.59 11.43
C ASN A 22 3.68 16.20 10.05
N LEU A 23 3.52 15.47 8.96
CA LEU A 23 3.73 16.01 7.60
C LEU A 23 2.56 16.91 7.20
N THR A 24 2.85 17.84 6.30
CA THR A 24 1.83 18.64 5.60
C THR A 24 1.25 17.89 4.40
N SER A 25 2.08 17.08 3.72
CA SER A 25 1.69 16.28 2.55
C SER A 25 2.67 15.13 2.34
N GLY A 26 2.26 14.15 1.54
CA GLY A 26 3.05 12.98 1.18
C GLY A 26 2.19 11.72 1.13
N TYR A 27 2.79 10.61 0.75
CA TYR A 27 2.06 9.34 0.71
C TYR A 27 2.91 8.14 1.11
N ILE A 28 2.22 7.14 1.66
CA ILE A 28 2.80 5.87 2.08
C ILE A 28 2.42 4.80 1.06
N CYS A 29 3.44 4.09 0.52
CA CYS A 29 3.24 2.91 -0.31
C CYS A 29 3.43 1.64 0.52
N VAL A 30 2.41 0.77 0.55
CA VAL A 30 2.53 -0.59 1.11
C VAL A 30 3.09 -1.50 0.02
N THR A 31 4.41 -1.71 0.08
CA THR A 31 5.20 -2.24 -1.03
C THR A 31 5.37 -3.75 -0.96
N SER A 32 4.80 -4.43 -1.94
CA SER A 32 4.97 -5.89 -2.14
C SER A 32 6.06 -6.19 -3.17
N VAL A 33 6.45 -7.47 -3.29
CA VAL A 33 7.36 -7.94 -4.35
C VAL A 33 6.84 -7.57 -5.76
N HIS A 34 5.52 -7.58 -5.96
CA HIS A 34 4.92 -7.16 -7.23
C HIS A 34 5.22 -5.68 -7.52
N GLY A 35 5.02 -4.81 -6.53
CA GLY A 35 5.35 -3.38 -6.67
C GLY A 35 6.83 -3.14 -7.01
N LEU A 36 7.75 -3.91 -6.39
CA LEU A 36 9.18 -3.81 -6.69
C LEU A 36 9.51 -4.19 -8.15
N ILE A 37 8.84 -5.20 -8.69
CA ILE A 37 9.03 -5.63 -10.08
C ILE A 37 8.46 -4.60 -11.04
N GLU A 38 7.24 -4.14 -10.80
CA GLU A 38 6.60 -3.10 -11.60
C GLU A 38 7.44 -1.82 -11.64
N ALA A 39 7.99 -1.39 -10.50
CA ALA A 39 8.89 -0.23 -10.44
C ALA A 39 10.19 -0.46 -11.21
N TYR A 40 10.74 -1.68 -11.17
CA TYR A 40 11.97 -2.01 -11.90
C TYR A 40 11.76 -2.04 -13.41
N GLU A 41 10.59 -2.48 -13.87
CA GLU A 41 10.24 -2.59 -15.31
C GLU A 41 9.70 -1.27 -15.90
N ASN A 42 9.17 -0.35 -15.06
CA ASN A 42 8.50 0.87 -15.52
C ASN A 42 8.98 2.11 -14.77
N LYS A 43 9.54 3.06 -15.51
CA LYS A 43 10.09 4.31 -14.96
C LYS A 43 9.03 5.16 -14.21
N ASN A 44 7.81 5.27 -14.73
CA ASN A 44 6.76 6.07 -14.09
C ASN A 44 6.33 5.47 -12.76
N ILE A 45 6.29 4.12 -12.69
CA ILE A 45 5.98 3.41 -11.45
C ILE A 45 7.13 3.56 -10.46
N ASN A 46 8.39 3.48 -10.94
CA ASN A 46 9.56 3.73 -10.09
C ASN A 46 9.52 5.14 -9.49
N GLU A 47 9.24 6.15 -10.29
CA GLU A 47 9.09 7.54 -9.84
C GLU A 47 8.00 7.67 -8.77
N ALA A 48 6.88 6.95 -8.88
CA ALA A 48 5.85 6.94 -7.88
C ALA A 48 6.33 6.36 -6.53
N PHE A 49 7.24 5.39 -6.54
CA PHE A 49 7.85 4.89 -5.30
C PHE A 49 8.96 5.82 -4.77
N GLU A 50 9.72 6.47 -5.65
CA GLU A 50 10.77 7.42 -5.26
C GLU A 50 10.20 8.69 -4.63
N ASN A 51 9.07 9.19 -5.13
CA ASN A 51 8.40 10.39 -4.63
C ASN A 51 7.55 10.13 -3.38
N SER A 52 7.39 8.87 -2.95
CA SER A 52 6.67 8.55 -1.72
C SER A 52 7.42 9.05 -0.48
N PHE A 53 6.67 9.44 0.56
CA PHE A 53 7.27 9.68 1.86
C PHE A 53 7.99 8.43 2.37
N VAL A 54 7.36 7.26 2.20
CA VAL A 54 7.94 6.00 2.63
C VAL A 54 7.33 4.80 1.93
N ASN A 55 8.18 3.80 1.64
CA ASN A 55 7.77 2.50 1.14
C ASN A 55 7.91 1.46 2.26
N VAL A 56 6.77 0.98 2.79
CA VAL A 56 6.77 0.00 3.88
C VAL A 56 6.80 -1.43 3.32
N PRO A 57 7.57 -2.35 3.93
CA PRO A 57 7.75 -3.70 3.41
C PRO A 57 6.54 -4.60 3.70
N ASP A 58 5.76 -4.95 2.68
CA ASP A 58 4.73 -5.98 2.76
C ASP A 58 5.18 -7.25 2.03
N GLY A 59 5.44 -8.26 2.78
CA GLY A 59 5.77 -9.58 2.24
C GLY A 59 7.10 -10.15 2.74
N MET A 60 7.06 -11.45 3.05
CA MET A 60 8.21 -12.17 3.61
C MET A 60 9.45 -12.19 2.70
N PRO A 61 9.35 -12.27 1.35
CA PRO A 61 10.54 -12.24 0.51
C PRO A 61 11.40 -10.98 0.69
N ILE A 62 10.76 -9.81 0.92
CA ILE A 62 11.45 -8.54 1.21
C ILE A 62 12.21 -8.63 2.54
N VAL A 63 11.55 -9.16 3.58
CA VAL A 63 12.14 -9.34 4.92
C VAL A 63 13.28 -10.36 4.88
N TYR A 64 13.12 -11.46 4.16
CA TYR A 64 14.19 -12.46 4.00
C TYR A 64 15.39 -11.91 3.23
N TYR A 65 15.16 -11.14 2.17
CA TYR A 65 16.23 -10.47 1.44
C TYR A 65 17.00 -9.50 2.36
N ALA A 66 16.29 -8.69 3.13
CA ALA A 66 16.90 -7.80 4.12
C ALA A 66 17.76 -8.57 5.13
N LYS A 67 17.19 -9.62 5.73
CA LYS A 67 17.86 -10.42 6.77
C LYS A 67 19.07 -11.17 6.25
N TRP A 68 18.95 -11.90 5.14
CA TRP A 68 19.99 -12.83 4.71
C TRP A 68 21.03 -12.21 3.79
N ILE A 69 20.62 -11.27 2.94
CA ILE A 69 21.52 -10.64 1.96
C ILE A 69 22.08 -9.32 2.48
N LYS A 70 21.22 -8.47 3.07
CA LYS A 70 21.65 -7.15 3.57
C LYS A 70 22.06 -7.15 5.02
N LYS A 71 21.79 -8.23 5.78
CA LYS A 71 22.05 -8.34 7.22
C LYS A 71 21.29 -7.28 8.05
N ILE A 72 20.14 -6.83 7.56
CA ILE A 72 19.28 -5.84 8.21
C ILE A 72 18.07 -6.55 8.79
N LYS A 73 17.71 -6.22 10.05
CA LYS A 73 16.47 -6.67 10.67
C LYS A 73 15.35 -5.69 10.30
N LEU A 74 14.45 -6.14 9.43
CA LEU A 74 13.34 -5.35 8.93
C LEU A 74 12.03 -5.78 9.60
N GLN A 75 11.23 -4.81 10.06
CA GLN A 75 9.87 -5.07 10.50
C GLN A 75 8.98 -5.27 9.28
N ARG A 76 8.31 -6.41 9.18
CA ARG A 76 7.26 -6.59 8.19
C ARG A 76 6.04 -5.76 8.58
N ILE A 77 5.52 -4.96 7.65
CA ILE A 77 4.32 -4.14 7.83
C ILE A 77 3.31 -4.57 6.76
N THR A 78 2.34 -5.39 7.16
CA THR A 78 1.31 -5.88 6.22
C THR A 78 0.18 -4.87 6.07
N GLY A 79 -0.35 -4.73 4.85
CA GLY A 79 -1.49 -3.84 4.60
C GLY A 79 -2.66 -4.07 5.57
N PRO A 80 -3.11 -5.33 5.78
CA PRO A 80 -4.21 -5.62 6.71
C PRO A 80 -3.94 -5.26 8.17
N GLU A 81 -2.69 -5.32 8.65
CA GLU A 81 -2.36 -4.89 10.02
C GLU A 81 -2.19 -3.37 10.08
N PHE A 82 -1.58 -2.80 9.04
CA PHE A 82 -1.30 -1.37 8.99
C PHE A 82 -2.57 -0.53 8.96
N ILE A 83 -3.65 -1.00 8.30
CA ILE A 83 -4.92 -0.25 8.27
C ILE A 83 -5.54 -0.12 9.66
N TYR A 84 -5.44 -1.15 10.53
CA TYR A 84 -5.94 -1.06 11.92
C TYR A 84 -5.17 -0.03 12.72
N ASP A 85 -3.82 -0.10 12.70
CA ASP A 85 -2.98 0.84 13.46
C ASP A 85 -3.15 2.28 12.95
N PHE A 86 -3.31 2.44 11.64
CA PHE A 86 -3.55 3.74 11.04
C PHE A 86 -4.90 4.33 11.48
N LEU A 87 -5.96 3.54 11.47
CA LEU A 87 -7.29 3.98 11.93
C LEU A 87 -7.32 4.27 13.44
N GLU A 88 -6.59 3.52 14.26
CA GLU A 88 -6.43 3.85 15.68
C GLU A 88 -5.78 5.22 15.89
N MET A 89 -4.71 5.51 15.16
CA MET A 89 -4.06 6.82 15.17
C MET A 89 -5.07 7.92 14.76
N LEU A 90 -5.79 7.74 13.65
CA LEU A 90 -6.77 8.71 13.17
C LEU A 90 -7.93 8.93 14.16
N ASN A 91 -8.36 7.88 14.85
CA ASN A 91 -9.40 7.98 15.85
C ASN A 91 -8.93 8.75 17.09
N TYR A 92 -7.65 8.60 17.47
CA TYR A 92 -7.04 9.38 18.55
C TYR A 92 -6.92 10.87 18.17
N THR A 93 -6.53 11.18 16.94
CA THR A 93 -6.35 12.56 16.46
C THR A 93 -7.65 13.22 15.96
N SER A 94 -8.79 12.52 16.02
CA SER A 94 -10.10 12.99 15.54
C SER A 94 -10.06 13.50 14.10
N SER A 95 -9.44 12.73 13.22
CA SER A 95 -9.15 13.12 11.84
C SER A 95 -10.32 12.88 10.89
N SER A 96 -10.35 13.63 9.78
CA SER A 96 -11.26 13.40 8.67
C SER A 96 -10.58 12.58 7.57
N ILE A 97 -11.35 11.67 6.94
CA ILE A 97 -10.86 10.82 5.86
C ILE A 97 -11.77 10.81 4.65
N VAL A 98 -11.13 10.64 3.49
CA VAL A 98 -11.74 10.31 2.19
C VAL A 98 -11.20 8.95 1.74
N THR A 99 -12.04 8.14 1.07
CA THR A 99 -11.59 6.90 0.42
C THR A 99 -11.67 7.02 -1.10
N ILE A 100 -10.70 6.45 -1.82
CA ILE A 100 -10.66 6.43 -3.28
C ILE A 100 -10.42 4.99 -3.74
N GLY A 101 -11.31 4.46 -4.58
CA GLY A 101 -11.25 3.08 -5.07
C GLY A 101 -12.07 2.10 -4.26
N SER A 102 -11.91 0.81 -4.55
CA SER A 102 -12.75 -0.31 -4.11
C SER A 102 -14.17 -0.28 -4.70
N ASP A 103 -14.99 -1.26 -4.38
CA ASP A 103 -16.40 -1.30 -4.77
C ASP A 103 -17.30 -0.66 -3.69
N ILE A 104 -18.51 -0.28 -4.10
CA ILE A 104 -19.44 0.43 -3.22
C ILE A 104 -19.83 -0.37 -1.96
N ASN A 105 -20.00 -1.69 -2.10
CA ASN A 105 -20.37 -2.55 -0.96
C ASN A 105 -19.25 -2.62 0.08
N THR A 106 -18.01 -2.69 -0.39
CA THR A 106 -16.81 -2.66 0.46
C THR A 106 -16.70 -1.32 1.20
N ILE A 107 -16.93 -0.20 0.51
CA ILE A 107 -16.92 1.14 1.14
C ILE A 107 -18.05 1.31 2.17
N GLU A 108 -19.24 0.81 1.89
CA GLU A 108 -20.35 0.84 2.85
C GLU A 108 -20.05 0.02 4.11
N LYS A 109 -19.49 -1.18 3.96
CA LYS A 109 -19.03 -1.99 5.11
C LYS A 109 -17.94 -1.26 5.89
N PHE A 110 -16.95 -0.68 5.21
CA PHE A 110 -15.90 0.12 5.82
C PHE A 110 -16.47 1.27 6.64
N ARG A 111 -17.38 2.06 6.06
CA ARG A 111 -18.09 3.15 6.74
C ARG A 111 -18.84 2.67 7.98
N LYS A 112 -19.54 1.53 7.88
CA LYS A 112 -20.27 0.93 9.01
C LYS A 112 -19.33 0.59 10.16
N ILE A 113 -18.19 -0.04 9.87
CA ILE A 113 -17.19 -0.37 10.88
C ILE A 113 -16.61 0.89 11.52
N LEU A 114 -16.31 1.93 10.73
CA LEU A 114 -15.82 3.20 11.25
C LEU A 114 -16.82 3.81 12.24
N LYS A 115 -18.10 3.90 11.86
CA LYS A 115 -19.14 4.46 12.74
C LYS A 115 -19.29 3.69 14.06
N GLN A 116 -19.04 2.39 14.06
CA GLN A 116 -19.16 1.54 15.23
C GLN A 116 -17.93 1.62 16.14
N ASN A 117 -16.74 1.55 15.58
CA ASN A 117 -15.51 1.32 16.33
C ASN A 117 -14.56 2.53 16.39
N TYR A 118 -14.68 3.49 15.45
CA TYR A 118 -13.77 4.65 15.30
C TYR A 118 -14.57 5.95 15.26
N LYS A 119 -15.26 6.25 16.37
CA LYS A 119 -16.29 7.31 16.45
C LYS A 119 -15.74 8.73 16.23
N ASN A 120 -14.46 8.95 16.44
CA ASN A 120 -13.84 10.26 16.28
C ASN A 120 -13.37 10.50 14.83
N ILE A 121 -13.42 9.49 13.96
CA ILE A 121 -13.07 9.66 12.55
C ILE A 121 -14.27 10.22 11.77
N LYS A 122 -14.09 11.37 11.15
CA LYS A 122 -15.08 11.95 10.23
C LYS A 122 -14.89 11.38 8.83
N PHE A 123 -15.82 10.53 8.38
CA PHE A 123 -15.83 10.02 7.02
C PHE A 123 -16.50 11.01 6.06
N ILE A 124 -15.79 11.39 4.99
CA ILE A 124 -16.29 12.22 3.91
C ILE A 124 -16.59 11.32 2.71
N ASP A 125 -17.83 11.32 2.26
CA ASP A 125 -18.28 10.48 1.15
C ASP A 125 -17.59 10.83 -0.18
N SER A 126 -17.20 9.78 -0.93
CA SER A 126 -16.69 9.90 -2.29
C SER A 126 -17.37 8.90 -3.21
N ASP A 127 -17.72 9.30 -4.42
CA ASP A 127 -18.32 8.44 -5.44
C ASP A 127 -17.26 7.72 -6.31
N TYR A 128 -15.98 7.74 -5.90
CA TYR A 128 -14.88 7.15 -6.67
C TYR A 128 -14.65 5.67 -6.32
N SER A 129 -15.69 4.86 -6.47
CA SER A 129 -15.60 3.41 -6.27
C SER A 129 -14.83 2.69 -7.40
N MET A 130 -14.98 3.15 -8.65
CA MET A 130 -14.31 2.56 -9.81
C MET A 130 -13.49 3.63 -10.54
N VAL A 131 -12.16 3.54 -10.45
CA VAL A 131 -11.24 4.51 -11.05
C VAL A 131 -10.58 3.95 -12.29
N ASN A 132 -10.88 4.53 -13.45
CA ASN A 132 -10.10 4.31 -14.67
C ASN A 132 -9.03 5.40 -14.80
N LEU A 133 -7.79 5.06 -14.43
CA LEU A 133 -6.64 5.99 -14.46
C LEU A 133 -6.15 6.32 -15.87
N GLU A 134 -6.61 5.61 -16.90
CA GLU A 134 -6.26 5.90 -18.29
C GLU A 134 -7.01 7.13 -18.82
N SER A 135 -8.10 7.50 -18.15
CA SER A 135 -8.90 8.66 -18.50
C SER A 135 -8.39 9.92 -17.78
N SER A 136 -7.86 10.87 -18.52
CA SER A 136 -7.49 12.19 -17.99
C SER A 136 -8.68 12.93 -17.37
N LYS A 137 -9.90 12.70 -17.87
CA LYS A 137 -11.13 13.24 -17.28
C LYS A 137 -11.37 12.69 -15.88
N THR A 138 -11.18 11.38 -15.68
CA THR A 138 -11.32 10.75 -14.35
C THR A 138 -10.28 11.27 -13.38
N LEU A 139 -9.01 11.37 -13.80
CA LEU A 139 -7.94 11.91 -12.97
C LEU A 139 -8.20 13.35 -12.54
N ASN A 140 -8.66 14.20 -13.46
CA ASN A 140 -9.03 15.60 -13.16
C ASN A 140 -10.22 15.68 -12.20
N SER A 141 -11.26 14.84 -12.38
CA SER A 141 -12.40 14.80 -11.47
C SER A 141 -11.99 14.41 -10.05
N ILE A 142 -11.11 13.40 -9.89
CA ILE A 142 -10.58 13.02 -8.58
C ILE A 142 -9.76 14.16 -7.96
N LYS A 143 -8.90 14.80 -8.76
CA LYS A 143 -8.10 15.94 -8.29
C LYS A 143 -9.00 17.09 -7.81
N GLU A 144 -10.00 17.48 -8.58
CA GLU A 144 -10.96 18.53 -8.21
C GLU A 144 -11.75 18.16 -6.95
N PHE A 145 -12.18 16.91 -6.83
CA PHE A 145 -12.85 16.42 -5.64
C PHE A 145 -11.93 16.52 -4.41
N CYS A 146 -10.68 16.04 -4.52
CA CYS A 146 -9.70 16.13 -3.42
C CYS A 146 -9.41 17.59 -3.04
N ALA A 147 -9.30 18.49 -4.02
CA ALA A 147 -9.06 19.91 -3.77
C ALA A 147 -10.23 20.61 -3.05
N LYS A 148 -11.47 20.16 -3.30
CA LYS A 148 -12.67 20.71 -2.65
C LYS A 148 -12.90 20.16 -1.24
N ASN A 149 -12.47 18.91 -0.99
CA ASN A 149 -12.69 18.23 0.28
C ASN A 149 -11.41 18.31 1.11
N ASN A 150 -11.37 19.21 2.05
CA ASN A 150 -10.22 19.40 2.95
C ASN A 150 -10.16 18.30 4.02
N ALA A 151 -9.98 17.03 3.60
CA ALA A 151 -9.79 15.91 4.51
C ALA A 151 -8.34 15.88 5.02
N ASN A 152 -8.16 15.39 6.25
CA ASN A 152 -6.82 15.21 6.81
C ASN A 152 -6.05 14.10 6.07
N TYR A 153 -6.77 13.03 5.65
CA TYR A 153 -6.16 11.86 5.00
C TYR A 153 -7.02 11.30 3.88
N TYR A 154 -6.35 10.74 2.87
CA TYR A 154 -6.95 10.08 1.73
C TYR A 154 -6.47 8.62 1.67
N LEU A 155 -7.41 7.68 1.82
CA LEU A 155 -7.11 6.24 1.80
C LEU A 155 -7.39 5.70 0.40
N VAL A 156 -6.35 5.16 -0.25
CA VAL A 156 -6.45 4.66 -1.63
C VAL A 156 -6.57 3.14 -1.60
N PHE A 157 -7.69 2.63 -2.10
CA PHE A 157 -8.06 1.20 -2.14
C PHE A 157 -8.02 0.64 -3.55
N LEU A 158 -6.95 0.96 -4.28
CA LEU A 158 -6.67 0.42 -5.60
C LEU A 158 -5.51 -0.57 -5.54
N SER A 159 -5.43 -1.49 -6.51
CA SER A 159 -4.27 -2.38 -6.60
C SER A 159 -3.03 -1.65 -7.10
N THR A 160 -1.85 -2.07 -6.63
CA THR A 160 -0.56 -1.72 -7.24
C THR A 160 -0.51 -2.23 -8.70
N PRO A 161 0.00 -1.44 -9.69
CA PRO A 161 0.61 -0.10 -9.51
C PRO A 161 -0.36 1.08 -9.59
N LYS A 162 -1.66 0.85 -9.79
CA LYS A 162 -2.65 1.93 -10.01
C LYS A 162 -2.72 2.90 -8.83
N GLN A 163 -2.73 2.40 -7.60
CA GLN A 163 -2.76 3.27 -6.43
C GLN A 163 -1.51 4.16 -6.34
N ASP A 164 -0.35 3.59 -6.64
CA ASP A 164 0.93 4.27 -6.49
C ASP A 164 1.05 5.41 -7.52
N LEU A 165 0.65 5.15 -8.77
CA LEU A 165 0.55 6.16 -9.82
C LEU A 165 -0.45 7.26 -9.51
N LEU A 166 -1.63 6.93 -8.97
CA LEU A 166 -2.62 7.91 -8.57
C LEU A 166 -2.12 8.81 -7.43
N MET A 167 -1.51 8.21 -6.41
CA MET A 167 -0.97 8.97 -5.29
C MET A 167 0.16 9.90 -5.74
N ASN A 168 1.05 9.45 -6.63
CA ASN A 168 2.08 10.28 -7.22
C ASN A 168 1.48 11.45 -8.03
N TYR A 169 0.48 11.17 -8.88
CA TYR A 169 -0.21 12.21 -9.64
C TYR A 169 -0.85 13.26 -8.72
N LEU A 170 -1.56 12.83 -7.68
CA LEU A 170 -2.21 13.76 -6.74
C LEU A 170 -1.18 14.53 -5.91
N ASN A 171 -0.11 13.91 -5.46
CA ASN A 171 0.96 14.56 -4.69
C ASN A 171 1.67 15.66 -5.50
N ASN A 172 1.86 15.44 -6.80
CA ASN A 172 2.47 16.44 -7.68
C ASN A 172 1.54 17.64 -8.00
N ASN A 173 0.26 17.53 -7.68
CA ASN A 173 -0.74 18.58 -7.97
C ASN A 173 -1.37 19.19 -6.73
N LEU A 174 -1.36 18.49 -5.60
CA LEU A 174 -2.05 18.85 -4.36
C LEU A 174 -1.21 18.48 -3.15
N ASN A 175 -1.36 19.23 -2.06
CA ASN A 175 -0.74 18.91 -0.79
C ASN A 175 -1.65 18.00 0.04
N LEU A 176 -1.57 16.69 -0.17
CA LEU A 176 -2.44 15.70 0.49
C LEU A 176 -1.60 14.69 1.29
N LYS A 177 -2.18 14.18 2.38
CA LYS A 177 -1.65 13.00 3.07
C LYS A 177 -2.42 11.76 2.60
N MET A 178 -1.72 10.81 1.96
CA MET A 178 -2.36 9.64 1.34
C MET A 178 -1.70 8.33 1.78
N VAL A 179 -2.51 7.25 1.86
CA VAL A 179 -2.00 5.90 2.13
C VAL A 179 -2.60 4.91 1.14
N GLY A 180 -1.75 4.16 0.45
CA GLY A 180 -2.15 3.09 -0.47
C GLY A 180 -2.32 1.77 0.28
N PHE A 181 -3.55 1.40 0.60
CA PHE A 181 -3.86 0.15 1.28
C PHE A 181 -4.24 -1.00 0.33
N GLY A 182 -4.64 -0.68 -0.91
CA GLY A 182 -5.06 -1.68 -1.87
C GLY A 182 -6.15 -2.61 -1.33
N ALA A 183 -5.98 -3.90 -1.57
CA ALA A 183 -6.89 -4.94 -1.11
C ALA A 183 -6.87 -5.19 0.42
N ALA A 184 -6.10 -4.44 1.21
CA ALA A 184 -6.13 -4.56 2.66
C ALA A 184 -7.51 -4.20 3.23
N VAL A 185 -8.27 -3.34 2.56
CA VAL A 185 -9.64 -3.00 2.94
C VAL A 185 -10.56 -4.23 2.93
N ASP A 186 -10.40 -5.17 2.00
CA ASP A 186 -11.21 -6.38 1.92
C ASP A 186 -11.01 -7.30 3.13
N TYR A 187 -9.79 -7.35 3.67
CA TYR A 187 -9.51 -8.04 4.93
C TYR A 187 -10.12 -7.31 6.12
N PHE A 188 -10.01 -5.99 6.13
CA PHE A 188 -10.55 -5.14 7.20
C PHE A 188 -12.07 -5.26 7.32
N VAL A 189 -12.79 -5.25 6.20
CA VAL A 189 -14.26 -5.38 6.19
C VAL A 189 -14.77 -6.81 6.22
N GLY A 190 -13.88 -7.82 6.25
CA GLY A 190 -14.23 -9.23 6.33
C GLY A 190 -14.67 -9.88 5.01
N ASN A 191 -14.48 -9.22 3.87
CA ASN A 191 -14.73 -9.84 2.54
C ASN A 191 -13.75 -10.97 2.26
N THR A 192 -12.51 -10.85 2.75
CA THR A 192 -11.46 -11.86 2.63
C THR A 192 -11.05 -12.35 4.01
N LYS A 193 -10.94 -13.68 4.17
CA LYS A 193 -10.53 -14.28 5.45
C LYS A 193 -9.05 -14.03 5.72
N THR A 194 -8.73 -13.60 6.94
CA THR A 194 -7.36 -13.49 7.41
C THR A 194 -6.81 -14.86 7.80
N ALA A 195 -5.52 -15.07 7.57
CA ALA A 195 -4.85 -16.30 8.01
C ALA A 195 -4.88 -16.42 9.55
N PRO A 196 -5.13 -17.61 10.11
CA PRO A 196 -5.00 -17.87 11.54
C PRO A 196 -3.63 -17.49 12.08
N ASN A 197 -3.54 -17.12 13.36
CA ASN A 197 -2.31 -16.66 13.99
C ASN A 197 -1.14 -17.65 13.86
N ILE A 198 -1.41 -18.96 13.87
CA ILE A 198 -0.39 -20.01 13.67
C ILE A 198 0.22 -19.90 12.28
N ILE A 199 -0.61 -19.73 11.25
CA ILE A 199 -0.16 -19.58 9.85
C ILE A 199 0.63 -18.28 9.68
N LYS A 200 0.20 -17.19 10.34
CA LYS A 200 0.94 -15.91 10.35
C LYS A 200 2.32 -16.08 11.00
N LYS A 201 2.40 -16.72 12.17
CA LYS A 201 3.67 -16.99 12.87
C LYS A 201 4.64 -17.83 12.04
N LEU A 202 4.14 -18.78 11.26
CA LEU A 202 4.93 -19.61 10.34
C LEU A 202 5.27 -18.90 9.02
N SER A 203 4.84 -17.66 8.82
CA SER A 203 5.03 -16.90 7.56
C SER A 203 4.40 -17.57 6.33
N LEU A 204 3.37 -18.38 6.53
CA LEU A 204 2.66 -19.13 5.48
C LEU A 204 1.39 -18.43 4.99
N GLU A 205 1.22 -17.13 5.26
CA GLU A 205 0.04 -16.36 4.81
C GLU A 205 -0.12 -16.38 3.28
N TRP A 206 0.98 -16.36 2.54
CA TRP A 206 0.97 -16.45 1.09
C TRP A 206 0.35 -17.77 0.60
N LEU A 207 0.63 -18.88 1.29
CA LEU A 207 0.05 -20.19 0.98
C LEU A 207 -1.44 -20.23 1.32
N PHE A 208 -1.81 -19.68 2.48
CA PHE A 208 -3.22 -19.56 2.88
C PHE A 208 -4.02 -18.73 1.86
N ARG A 209 -3.48 -17.61 1.39
CA ARG A 209 -4.09 -16.80 0.31
C ARG A 209 -4.18 -17.58 -1.01
N LEU A 210 -3.14 -18.33 -1.35
CA LEU A 210 -3.13 -19.16 -2.55
C LEU A 210 -4.25 -20.21 -2.53
N LEU A 211 -4.52 -20.81 -1.37
CA LEU A 211 -5.61 -21.77 -1.21
C LEU A 211 -7.02 -21.14 -1.29
N GLN A 212 -7.14 -19.86 -0.95
CA GLN A 212 -8.41 -19.12 -1.09
C GLN A 212 -8.70 -18.71 -2.55
N GLU A 213 -7.66 -18.31 -3.29
CA GLU A 213 -7.78 -17.80 -4.66
C GLU A 213 -6.74 -18.46 -5.59
N PRO A 214 -6.80 -19.79 -5.78
CA PRO A 214 -5.74 -20.54 -6.46
C PRO A 214 -5.52 -20.10 -7.91
N GLN A 215 -6.58 -19.90 -8.68
CA GLN A 215 -6.46 -19.55 -10.10
C GLN A 215 -5.78 -18.19 -10.32
N ARG A 216 -6.11 -17.19 -9.50
CA ARG A 216 -5.56 -15.84 -9.61
C ARG A 216 -4.13 -15.76 -9.08
N LEU A 217 -3.89 -16.33 -7.88
CA LEU A 217 -2.61 -16.17 -7.19
C LEU A 217 -1.53 -17.12 -7.69
N PHE A 218 -1.88 -18.33 -8.16
CA PHE A 218 -0.90 -19.29 -8.70
C PHE A 218 -0.18 -18.71 -9.93
N ARG A 219 -0.93 -18.20 -10.91
CA ARG A 219 -0.35 -17.55 -12.09
C ARG A 219 0.52 -16.34 -11.71
N ARG A 220 0.03 -15.56 -10.75
CA ARG A 220 0.78 -14.39 -10.24
C ARG A 220 2.09 -14.80 -9.59
N TYR A 221 2.10 -15.80 -8.74
CA TYR A 221 3.31 -16.25 -8.04
C TYR A 221 4.32 -16.90 -8.99
N LEU A 222 3.86 -17.70 -9.96
CA LEU A 222 4.72 -18.28 -10.99
C LEU A 222 5.46 -17.22 -11.82
N ASN A 223 4.83 -16.10 -12.07
CA ASN A 223 5.45 -15.01 -12.83
C ASN A 223 6.34 -14.11 -11.96
N ILE A 224 5.88 -13.77 -10.76
CA ILE A 224 6.54 -12.77 -9.90
C ILE A 224 7.77 -13.33 -9.20
N VAL A 225 7.67 -14.54 -8.64
CA VAL A 225 8.77 -15.08 -7.83
C VAL A 225 10.05 -15.32 -8.65
N PRO A 226 10.01 -15.99 -9.82
CA PRO A 226 11.20 -16.16 -10.65
C PRO A 226 11.78 -14.82 -11.14
N LYS A 227 10.92 -13.87 -11.58
CA LYS A 227 11.36 -12.54 -12.01
C LYS A 227 12.08 -11.79 -10.88
N PHE A 228 11.57 -11.85 -9.66
CA PHE A 228 12.19 -11.17 -8.52
C PHE A 228 13.61 -11.65 -8.28
N PHE A 229 13.81 -12.96 -8.22
CA PHE A 229 15.16 -13.53 -8.03
C PHE A 229 16.07 -13.24 -9.23
N TYR A 230 15.57 -13.35 -10.44
CA TYR A 230 16.32 -13.02 -11.64
C TYR A 230 16.83 -11.57 -11.61
N TYR A 231 15.95 -10.59 -11.30
CA TYR A 231 16.34 -9.19 -11.23
C TYR A 231 17.29 -8.89 -10.06
N LEU A 232 17.13 -9.54 -8.92
CA LEU A 232 18.08 -9.40 -7.82
C LEU A 232 19.49 -9.87 -8.20
N ILE A 233 19.61 -10.99 -8.93
CA ILE A 233 20.89 -11.52 -9.37
C ILE A 233 21.52 -10.59 -10.43
N THR A 234 20.77 -10.23 -11.47
CA THR A 234 21.27 -9.41 -12.57
C THR A 234 21.67 -8.01 -12.12
N SER A 235 20.85 -7.38 -11.26
CA SER A 235 21.17 -6.05 -10.70
C SER A 235 22.41 -6.06 -9.79
N SER A 236 22.64 -7.18 -9.09
CA SER A 236 23.84 -7.34 -8.26
C SER A 236 25.11 -7.53 -9.08
N LEU A 237 25.02 -8.19 -10.23
CA LEU A 237 26.13 -8.40 -11.13
C LEU A 237 26.52 -7.12 -11.89
N SER A 238 25.54 -6.30 -12.28
CA SER A 238 25.80 -5.02 -12.96
C SER A 238 26.53 -4.01 -12.07
N LYS A 239 26.19 -3.96 -10.75
CA LYS A 239 26.87 -3.11 -9.77
C LYS A 239 28.32 -3.51 -9.45
N LYS A 240 28.73 -4.75 -9.72
CA LYS A 240 30.12 -5.20 -9.53
C LYS A 240 31.03 -4.89 -10.74
N ARG A 241 30.45 -4.44 -11.88
CA ARG A 241 31.19 -4.12 -13.09
C ARG A 241 31.42 -2.60 -13.30
N GLN A 242 30.87 -1.79 -12.41
CA GLN A 242 31.15 -0.36 -12.28
C GLN A 242 32.07 -0.09 -11.06
#